data_b3b03f6f84bf4a257a504e142f109586
#
_entry.id   b3b03f6f84bf4a257a504e142f109586
#
_cell.length_a   1.000
_cell.length_b   1.000
_cell.length_c   1.000
_cell.angle_alpha   90.00
_cell.angle_beta   90.00
_cell.angle_gamma   90.00
#
_symmetry.space_group_name_H-M   'P 1'
#
loop_
_entity.id
_entity.type
_entity.pdbx_description
1 polymer ?
#
loop_
_entity_poly.entity_id
_entity_poly.type
_entity_poly.pdbx_seq_one_letter_code
_entity_poly.pdbx_strand_id
1 'polypeptide(L)'
;SFSMTEAATGQMITIYAWVVALLSLPLMLLTCRMELKRLLLLMVALFGLGQLVAGLATSYDMLLGARIIVACAHSIFWSIAAPLATRLVTREHQPMALSMIVTGSSVATIVGLPLGRVIGLAAGWRMTFLLLALVAAIAFVYLAVLLPKRSPEAGFTIGELPSLVRQPALACIYIMTALFATGYFTMYSYIEPFLHKVAAFSPGLITVTLMLLGVSGIAASLVFSGMYGKRRFFLLRWCLTLVAVMLFLWQAASISVGTMIVLTMLLGILATLYNTMFQAEVLATAPRDASTVATAIYSGIFNVGIGSGTYLGGLTAESGHLAHIGYIGAAIALIAVLLCRKVYLPAAETHHKNLR
;
A
#
# COMPACT_ATOMS: atom_id res chain seq x y z
N SER A 1 -20.60 5.83 20.56
CA SER A 1 -19.65 4.82 20.02
C SER A 1 -20.48 3.72 19.39
N PHE A 2 -20.24 3.44 18.10
CA PHE A 2 -20.73 2.20 17.52
C PHE A 2 -19.93 1.10 18.21
N SER A 3 -20.53 0.26 19.07
CA SER A 3 -19.87 -0.87 19.73
C SER A 3 -19.54 -1.92 18.67
N MET A 4 -18.43 -1.69 17.94
CA MET A 4 -17.98 -2.58 16.86
C MET A 4 -16.99 -3.60 17.41
N THR A 5 -17.14 -4.84 16.97
CA THR A 5 -16.15 -5.89 17.21
C THR A 5 -14.89 -5.69 16.35
N GLU A 6 -13.79 -6.33 16.72
CA GLU A 6 -12.55 -6.32 15.90
C GLU A 6 -12.82 -6.84 14.47
N ALA A 7 -13.69 -7.86 14.35
CA ALA A 7 -14.12 -8.41 13.07
C ALA A 7 -14.89 -7.39 12.22
N ALA A 8 -15.81 -6.61 12.81
CA ALA A 8 -16.55 -5.56 12.09
C ALA A 8 -15.61 -4.45 11.61
N THR A 9 -14.56 -4.13 12.37
CA THR A 9 -13.51 -3.19 11.93
C THR A 9 -12.70 -3.78 10.77
N GLY A 10 -12.33 -5.07 10.84
CA GLY A 10 -11.67 -5.78 9.75
C GLY A 10 -12.51 -5.81 8.48
N GLN A 11 -13.81 -6.08 8.59
CA GLN A 11 -14.74 -6.06 7.45
C GLN A 11 -14.80 -4.69 6.77
N MET A 12 -14.75 -3.59 7.53
CA MET A 12 -14.70 -2.24 6.95
C MET A 12 -13.42 -2.01 6.12
N ILE A 13 -12.27 -2.51 6.57
CA ILE A 13 -11.00 -2.47 5.84
C ILE A 13 -11.09 -3.33 4.57
N THR A 14 -11.66 -4.53 4.69
CA THR A 14 -11.87 -5.45 3.56
C THR A 14 -12.75 -4.82 2.47
N ILE A 15 -13.93 -4.27 2.85
CA ILE A 15 -14.83 -3.60 1.91
C ILE A 15 -14.13 -2.42 1.23
N TYR A 16 -13.43 -1.60 2.02
CA TYR A 16 -12.67 -0.47 1.48
C TYR A 16 -11.64 -0.92 0.44
N ALA A 17 -10.82 -1.93 0.76
CA ALA A 17 -9.78 -2.43 -0.13
C ALA A 17 -10.37 -3.04 -1.42
N TRP A 18 -11.47 -3.76 -1.33
CA TRP A 18 -12.14 -4.33 -2.50
C TRP A 18 -12.80 -3.26 -3.37
N VAL A 19 -13.39 -2.23 -2.77
CA VAL A 19 -13.91 -1.08 -3.53
C VAL A 19 -12.77 -0.40 -4.28
N VAL A 20 -11.63 -0.15 -3.63
CA VAL A 20 -10.44 0.39 -4.30
C VAL A 20 -10.00 -0.52 -5.45
N ALA A 21 -9.92 -1.83 -5.22
CA ALA A 21 -9.52 -2.80 -6.23
C ALA A 21 -10.42 -2.79 -7.45
N LEU A 22 -11.74 -2.86 -7.23
CA LEU A 22 -12.74 -2.91 -8.30
C LEU A 22 -12.79 -1.60 -9.10
N LEU A 23 -12.60 -0.46 -8.44
CA LEU A 23 -12.72 0.85 -9.07
C LEU A 23 -11.42 1.38 -9.65
N SER A 24 -10.24 0.87 -9.27
CA SER A 24 -8.94 1.38 -9.74
C SER A 24 -8.84 1.42 -11.26
N LEU A 25 -9.11 0.32 -11.93
CA LEU A 25 -9.01 0.23 -13.38
C LEU A 25 -10.14 0.98 -14.09
N PRO A 26 -11.45 0.76 -13.77
CA PRO A 26 -12.53 1.49 -14.41
C PRO A 26 -12.41 3.01 -14.29
N LEU A 27 -12.15 3.52 -13.08
CA LEU A 27 -12.04 4.95 -12.88
C LEU A 27 -10.78 5.51 -13.56
N MET A 28 -9.66 4.77 -13.58
CA MET A 28 -8.48 5.19 -14.30
C MET A 28 -8.73 5.28 -15.82
N LEU A 29 -9.43 4.30 -16.40
CA LEU A 29 -9.80 4.32 -17.83
C LEU A 29 -10.74 5.49 -18.18
N LEU A 30 -11.69 5.81 -17.28
CA LEU A 30 -12.59 6.96 -17.46
C LEU A 30 -11.85 8.31 -17.36
N THR A 31 -10.78 8.38 -16.57
CA THR A 31 -10.08 9.62 -16.25
C THR A 31 -8.71 9.77 -16.93
N CYS A 32 -8.23 8.76 -17.67
CA CYS A 32 -6.90 8.74 -18.29
C CYS A 32 -6.64 9.90 -19.28
N ARG A 33 -7.70 10.52 -19.83
CA ARG A 33 -7.63 11.68 -20.72
C ARG A 33 -7.63 13.02 -19.96
N MET A 34 -7.82 13.01 -18.64
CA MET A 34 -7.81 14.22 -17.84
C MET A 34 -6.38 14.70 -17.59
N GLU A 35 -6.20 16.02 -17.49
CA GLU A 35 -4.95 16.63 -17.02
C GLU A 35 -4.64 16.12 -15.60
N LEU A 36 -3.41 15.61 -15.37
CA LEU A 36 -3.01 15.01 -14.08
C LEU A 36 -3.18 15.95 -12.89
N LYS A 37 -2.94 17.27 -13.06
CA LYS A 37 -3.20 18.25 -11.99
C LYS A 37 -4.67 18.30 -11.61
N ARG A 38 -5.56 18.38 -12.61
CA ARG A 38 -7.02 18.41 -12.36
C ARG A 38 -7.49 17.13 -11.70
N LEU A 39 -6.97 16.00 -12.17
CA LEU A 39 -7.29 14.69 -11.61
C LEU A 39 -6.82 14.58 -10.15
N LEU A 40 -5.58 15.01 -9.85
CA LEU A 40 -5.08 15.02 -8.47
C LEU A 40 -5.94 15.91 -7.56
N LEU A 41 -6.27 17.13 -8.01
CA LEU A 41 -7.12 18.04 -7.25
C LEU A 41 -8.51 17.45 -6.98
N LEU A 42 -9.11 16.79 -7.99
CA LEU A 42 -10.38 16.08 -7.82
C LEU A 42 -10.26 14.97 -6.76
N MET A 43 -9.18 14.19 -6.79
CA MET A 43 -8.96 13.12 -5.80
C MET A 43 -8.78 13.66 -4.39
N VAL A 44 -8.03 14.76 -4.22
CA VAL A 44 -7.84 15.40 -2.91
C VAL A 44 -9.15 16.00 -2.40
N ALA A 45 -9.96 16.61 -3.28
CA ALA A 45 -11.28 17.12 -2.93
C ALA A 45 -12.26 16.02 -2.49
N LEU A 46 -12.33 14.91 -3.25
CA LEU A 46 -13.14 13.73 -2.90
C LEU A 46 -12.68 13.09 -1.58
N PHE A 47 -11.37 12.98 -1.37
CA PHE A 47 -10.80 12.50 -0.12
C PHE A 47 -11.25 13.39 1.04
N GLY A 48 -11.07 14.72 0.93
CA GLY A 48 -11.49 15.68 1.96
C GLY A 48 -12.98 15.63 2.25
N LEU A 49 -13.82 15.53 1.20
CA LEU A 49 -15.27 15.37 1.34
C LEU A 49 -15.62 14.07 2.09
N GLY A 50 -15.01 12.95 1.72
CA GLY A 50 -15.23 11.68 2.41
C GLY A 50 -14.82 11.73 3.88
N GLN A 51 -13.70 12.40 4.22
CA GLN A 51 -13.29 12.58 5.61
C GLN A 51 -14.26 13.48 6.37
N LEU A 52 -14.76 14.55 5.75
CA LEU A 52 -15.76 15.44 6.34
C LEU A 52 -17.06 14.69 6.65
N VAL A 53 -17.58 13.93 5.68
CA VAL A 53 -18.79 13.10 5.86
C VAL A 53 -18.57 12.06 6.96
N ALA A 54 -17.39 11.43 7.03
CA ALA A 54 -17.05 10.47 8.09
C ALA A 54 -17.04 11.14 9.48
N GLY A 55 -16.48 12.35 9.60
CA GLY A 55 -16.47 13.11 10.85
C GLY A 55 -17.85 13.53 11.33
N LEU A 56 -18.79 13.76 10.40
CA LEU A 56 -20.18 14.12 10.68
C LEU A 56 -21.11 12.90 10.77
N ALA A 57 -20.61 11.68 10.61
CA ALA A 57 -21.41 10.46 10.53
C ALA A 57 -22.23 10.23 11.83
N THR A 58 -23.55 10.08 11.66
CA THR A 58 -24.51 9.77 12.73
C THR A 58 -24.90 8.29 12.75
N SER A 59 -24.68 7.56 11.62
CA SER A 59 -24.97 6.14 11.48
C SER A 59 -23.76 5.38 10.91
N TYR A 60 -23.77 4.05 11.06
CA TYR A 60 -22.76 3.17 10.45
C TYR A 60 -22.80 3.24 8.92
N ASP A 61 -23.99 3.27 8.34
CA ASP A 61 -24.16 3.34 6.88
C ASP A 61 -23.60 4.65 6.31
N MET A 62 -23.80 5.76 7.00
CA MET A 62 -23.19 7.04 6.62
C MET A 62 -21.66 6.99 6.69
N LEU A 63 -21.11 6.35 7.73
CA LEU A 63 -19.67 6.13 7.84
C LEU A 63 -19.15 5.23 6.71
N LEU A 64 -19.86 4.15 6.40
CA LEU A 64 -19.52 3.25 5.29
C LEU A 64 -19.56 3.98 3.94
N GLY A 65 -20.60 4.77 3.69
CA GLY A 65 -20.71 5.63 2.49
C GLY A 65 -19.54 6.60 2.37
N ALA A 66 -19.15 7.25 3.48
CA ALA A 66 -17.96 8.10 3.53
C ALA A 66 -16.68 7.35 3.17
N ARG A 67 -16.51 6.11 3.65
CA ARG A 67 -15.35 5.26 3.30
C ARG A 67 -15.33 4.87 1.82
N ILE A 68 -16.49 4.67 1.20
CA ILE A 68 -16.60 4.43 -0.25
C ILE A 68 -16.15 5.66 -1.04
N ILE A 69 -16.55 6.88 -0.64
CA ILE A 69 -16.06 8.12 -1.28
C ILE A 69 -14.54 8.22 -1.19
N VAL A 70 -13.97 7.94 -0.02
CA VAL A 70 -12.51 7.93 0.18
C VAL A 70 -11.85 6.84 -0.68
N ALA A 71 -12.46 5.65 -0.79
CA ALA A 71 -11.96 4.56 -1.61
C ALA A 71 -11.92 4.93 -3.11
N CYS A 72 -12.92 5.65 -3.63
CA CYS A 72 -12.91 6.17 -5.00
C CYS A 72 -11.73 7.13 -5.23
N ALA A 73 -11.46 8.04 -4.30
CA ALA A 73 -10.31 8.93 -4.39
C ALA A 73 -8.97 8.15 -4.33
N HIS A 74 -8.86 7.21 -3.41
CA HIS A 74 -7.66 6.38 -3.23
C HIS A 74 -7.37 5.51 -4.46
N SER A 75 -8.39 4.97 -5.11
CA SER A 75 -8.25 4.07 -6.25
C SER A 75 -7.46 4.68 -7.42
N ILE A 76 -7.53 6.00 -7.60
CA ILE A 76 -6.82 6.73 -8.66
C ILE A 76 -5.54 7.36 -8.12
N PHE A 77 -5.53 7.82 -6.87
CA PHE A 77 -4.42 8.61 -6.31
C PHE A 77 -3.05 7.94 -6.53
N TRP A 78 -2.91 6.67 -6.16
CA TRP A 78 -1.64 5.94 -6.29
C TRP A 78 -1.26 5.66 -7.75
N SER A 79 -2.24 5.60 -8.65
CA SER A 79 -1.99 5.41 -10.08
C SER A 79 -1.38 6.64 -10.74
N ILE A 80 -1.64 7.84 -10.20
CA ILE A 80 -1.18 9.10 -10.76
C ILE A 80 -0.05 9.75 -9.96
N ALA A 81 0.11 9.45 -8.66
CA ALA A 81 1.09 10.10 -7.80
C ALA A 81 2.52 9.93 -8.30
N ALA A 82 2.95 8.69 -8.58
CA ALA A 82 4.29 8.39 -9.07
C ALA A 82 4.54 8.94 -10.50
N PRO A 83 3.66 8.71 -11.50
CA PRO A 83 3.79 9.33 -12.81
C PRO A 83 3.84 10.86 -12.75
N LEU A 84 3.00 11.49 -11.94
CA LEU A 84 3.01 12.95 -11.80
C LEU A 84 4.34 13.46 -11.21
N ALA A 85 4.80 12.84 -10.12
CA ALA A 85 6.05 13.24 -9.47
C ALA A 85 7.25 13.10 -10.41
N THR A 86 7.34 12.00 -11.17
CA THR A 86 8.44 11.79 -12.12
C THR A 86 8.39 12.73 -13.32
N ARG A 87 7.23 13.27 -13.68
CA ARG A 87 7.06 14.26 -14.76
C ARG A 87 7.40 15.68 -14.35
N LEU A 88 7.40 15.98 -13.05
CA LEU A 88 7.72 17.32 -12.53
C LEU A 88 9.22 17.58 -12.41
N VAL A 89 10.03 16.53 -12.54
CA VAL A 89 11.48 16.59 -12.37
C VAL A 89 12.22 16.10 -13.63
N THR A 90 13.51 16.44 -13.76
CA THR A 90 14.37 15.87 -14.80
C THR A 90 14.59 14.37 -14.57
N ARG A 91 14.98 13.64 -15.62
CA ARG A 91 15.22 12.17 -15.54
C ARG A 91 16.18 11.79 -14.40
N GLU A 92 17.18 12.61 -14.17
CA GLU A 92 18.21 12.43 -13.14
C GLU A 92 17.61 12.45 -11.72
N HIS A 93 16.55 13.25 -11.49
CA HIS A 93 15.90 13.43 -10.20
C HIS A 93 14.64 12.54 -9.99
N GLN A 94 14.26 11.72 -10.98
CA GLN A 94 13.09 10.84 -10.87
C GLN A 94 13.18 9.84 -9.68
N PRO A 95 14.34 9.19 -9.41
CA PRO A 95 14.45 8.32 -8.23
C PRO A 95 14.24 9.08 -6.92
N MET A 96 14.75 10.33 -6.84
CA MET A 96 14.54 11.19 -5.68
C MET A 96 13.07 11.54 -5.50
N ALA A 97 12.35 11.88 -6.58
CA ALA A 97 10.92 12.20 -6.51
C ALA A 97 10.08 11.01 -6.01
N LEU A 98 10.37 9.79 -6.47
CA LEU A 98 9.73 8.57 -5.97
C LEU A 98 10.07 8.32 -4.49
N SER A 99 11.33 8.48 -4.10
CA SER A 99 11.75 8.35 -2.70
C SER A 99 11.06 9.36 -1.77
N MET A 100 10.78 10.58 -2.25
CA MET A 100 10.03 11.59 -1.47
C MET A 100 8.58 11.16 -1.21
N ILE A 101 7.91 10.50 -2.16
CA ILE A 101 6.56 9.95 -1.93
C ILE A 101 6.61 8.90 -0.83
N VAL A 102 7.56 7.97 -0.88
CA VAL A 102 7.73 6.92 0.12
C VAL A 102 8.05 7.50 1.49
N THR A 103 8.97 8.47 1.53
CA THR A 103 9.32 9.18 2.79
C THR A 103 8.11 9.91 3.36
N GLY A 104 7.32 10.59 2.53
CA GLY A 104 6.10 11.26 2.96
C GLY A 104 5.08 10.28 3.56
N SER A 105 4.89 9.12 2.93
CA SER A 105 4.04 8.03 3.45
C SER A 105 4.56 7.49 4.79
N SER A 106 5.88 7.35 4.94
CA SER A 106 6.50 6.90 6.17
C SER A 106 6.31 7.91 7.30
N VAL A 107 6.55 9.20 7.03
CA VAL A 107 6.30 10.29 7.99
C VAL A 107 4.83 10.31 8.41
N ALA A 108 3.90 10.16 7.45
CA ALA A 108 2.47 10.07 7.73
C ALA A 108 2.13 8.87 8.63
N THR A 109 2.80 7.74 8.48
CA THR A 109 2.62 6.57 9.35
C THR A 109 3.20 6.81 10.75
N ILE A 110 4.40 7.38 10.85
CA ILE A 110 5.09 7.66 12.12
C ILE A 110 4.30 8.63 12.98
N VAL A 111 3.79 9.70 12.37
CA VAL A 111 3.08 10.77 13.09
C VAL A 111 1.58 10.52 13.11
N GLY A 112 1.00 10.09 12.00
CA GLY A 112 -0.43 10.00 11.80
C GLY A 112 -1.10 8.92 12.67
N LEU A 113 -0.50 7.73 12.79
CA LEU A 113 -1.07 6.66 13.62
C LEU A 113 -1.13 7.05 15.11
N PRO A 114 -0.01 7.49 15.76
CA PRO A 114 -0.05 7.93 17.15
C PRO A 114 -0.93 9.16 17.36
N LEU A 115 -0.83 10.15 16.47
CA LEU A 115 -1.62 11.37 16.56
C LEU A 115 -3.11 11.07 16.43
N GLY A 116 -3.51 10.23 15.46
CA GLY A 116 -4.88 9.78 15.29
C GLY A 116 -5.41 9.07 16.52
N ARG A 117 -4.57 8.22 17.17
CA ARG A 117 -4.94 7.55 18.43
C ARG A 117 -5.10 8.53 19.58
N VAL A 118 -4.17 9.46 19.78
CA VAL A 118 -4.26 10.48 20.85
C VAL A 118 -5.49 11.35 20.67
N ILE A 119 -5.74 11.85 19.46
CA ILE A 119 -6.92 12.66 19.14
C ILE A 119 -8.20 11.84 19.35
N GLY A 120 -8.21 10.60 18.88
CA GLY A 120 -9.36 9.70 19.02
C GLY A 120 -9.73 9.42 20.47
N LEU A 121 -8.74 9.27 21.36
CA LEU A 121 -8.94 9.09 22.80
C LEU A 121 -9.32 10.36 23.51
N ALA A 122 -8.74 11.52 23.16
CA ALA A 122 -8.95 12.79 23.84
C ALA A 122 -10.25 13.53 23.38
N ALA A 123 -10.51 13.53 22.07
CA ALA A 123 -11.60 14.31 21.46
C ALA A 123 -12.62 13.46 20.67
N GLY A 124 -12.43 12.14 20.69
CA GLY A 124 -13.27 11.19 19.97
C GLY A 124 -12.86 10.99 18.50
N TRP A 125 -13.19 9.84 17.96
CA TRP A 125 -12.79 9.40 16.62
C TRP A 125 -13.28 10.34 15.49
N ARG A 126 -14.40 11.04 15.67
CA ARG A 126 -14.93 12.00 14.69
C ARG A 126 -13.97 13.16 14.47
N MET A 127 -13.33 13.65 15.52
CA MET A 127 -12.35 14.73 15.43
C MET A 127 -11.16 14.35 14.56
N THR A 128 -10.72 13.10 14.60
CA THR A 128 -9.65 12.61 13.71
C THR A 128 -10.01 12.78 12.22
N PHE A 129 -11.24 12.42 11.85
CA PHE A 129 -11.71 12.59 10.47
C PHE A 129 -11.85 14.07 10.06
N LEU A 130 -12.36 14.92 10.95
CA LEU A 130 -12.48 16.37 10.69
C LEU A 130 -11.12 17.03 10.51
N LEU A 131 -10.12 16.65 11.29
CA LEU A 131 -8.76 17.14 11.12
C LEU A 131 -8.14 16.64 9.80
N LEU A 132 -8.39 15.40 9.39
CA LEU A 132 -7.97 14.91 8.08
C LEU A 132 -8.65 15.68 6.94
N ALA A 133 -9.93 16.04 7.08
CA ALA A 133 -10.63 16.88 6.10
C ALA A 133 -9.99 18.27 5.99
N LEU A 134 -9.63 18.88 7.13
CA LEU A 134 -8.93 20.17 7.16
C LEU A 134 -7.56 20.09 6.48
N VAL A 135 -6.76 19.06 6.78
CA VAL A 135 -5.45 18.84 6.13
C VAL A 135 -5.63 18.65 4.63
N ALA A 136 -6.65 17.90 4.19
CA ALA A 136 -6.95 17.72 2.78
C ALA A 136 -7.34 19.05 2.09
N ALA A 137 -8.11 19.92 2.75
CA ALA A 137 -8.46 21.24 2.23
C ALA A 137 -7.23 22.14 2.09
N ILE A 138 -6.34 22.14 3.07
CA ILE A 138 -5.06 22.88 3.00
C ILE A 138 -4.20 22.34 1.84
N ALA A 139 -4.06 21.01 1.74
CA ALA A 139 -3.32 20.36 0.66
C ALA A 139 -3.92 20.70 -0.72
N PHE A 140 -5.25 20.73 -0.85
CA PHE A 140 -5.94 21.11 -2.08
C PHE A 140 -5.55 22.51 -2.53
N VAL A 141 -5.62 23.50 -1.64
CA VAL A 141 -5.25 24.90 -1.96
C VAL A 141 -3.78 24.99 -2.35
N TYR A 142 -2.90 24.36 -1.57
CA TYR A 142 -1.47 24.34 -1.83
C TYR A 142 -1.14 23.75 -3.21
N LEU A 143 -1.71 22.59 -3.54
CA LEU A 143 -1.51 21.92 -4.83
C LEU A 143 -2.15 22.72 -5.99
N ALA A 144 -3.31 23.33 -5.78
CA ALA A 144 -3.96 24.16 -6.79
C ALA A 144 -3.10 25.35 -7.22
N VAL A 145 -2.40 25.96 -6.26
CA VAL A 145 -1.53 27.12 -6.51
C VAL A 145 -0.19 26.69 -7.11
N LEU A 146 0.50 25.71 -6.53
CA LEU A 146 1.89 25.41 -6.85
C LEU A 146 2.07 24.45 -8.03
N LEU A 147 1.14 23.53 -8.29
CA LEU A 147 1.30 22.57 -9.37
C LEU A 147 1.15 23.24 -10.73
N PRO A 148 2.12 23.08 -11.65
CA PRO A 148 2.00 23.58 -13.02
C PRO A 148 0.95 22.76 -13.80
N LYS A 149 0.28 23.42 -14.73
CA LYS A 149 -0.57 22.73 -15.71
C LYS A 149 0.32 21.97 -16.70
N ARG A 150 -0.02 20.75 -17.02
CA ARG A 150 0.66 19.93 -18.02
C ARG A 150 -0.38 19.30 -18.95
N SER A 151 -0.12 19.31 -20.24
CA SER A 151 -1.00 18.67 -21.24
C SER A 151 -1.18 17.19 -20.93
N PRO A 152 -2.38 16.62 -21.15
CA PRO A 152 -2.60 15.18 -21.11
C PRO A 152 -1.66 14.50 -22.12
N GLU A 153 -1.15 13.32 -21.78
CA GLU A 153 -0.47 12.47 -22.79
C GLU A 153 -1.48 11.85 -23.75
N ALA A 154 -0.98 11.44 -24.94
CA ALA A 154 -1.74 10.64 -25.88
C ALA A 154 -2.39 9.44 -25.14
N GLY A 155 -3.71 9.35 -25.15
CA GLY A 155 -4.42 8.49 -24.24
C GLY A 155 -4.24 7.02 -24.61
N PHE A 156 -3.98 6.20 -23.60
CA PHE A 156 -4.09 4.75 -23.68
C PHE A 156 -5.47 4.35 -24.20
N THR A 157 -5.49 3.42 -25.16
CA THR A 157 -6.71 2.92 -25.77
C THR A 157 -7.16 1.65 -25.05
N ILE A 158 -8.45 1.55 -24.70
CA ILE A 158 -9.00 0.35 -24.00
C ILE A 158 -8.70 -0.95 -24.78
N GLY A 159 -8.62 -0.87 -26.12
CA GLY A 159 -8.23 -2.01 -26.96
C GLY A 159 -6.83 -2.58 -26.71
N GLU A 160 -5.92 -1.81 -26.12
CA GLU A 160 -4.56 -2.22 -25.78
C GLU A 160 -4.47 -2.93 -24.40
N LEU A 161 -5.55 -2.89 -23.62
CA LEU A 161 -5.59 -3.51 -22.28
C LEU A 161 -5.28 -5.01 -22.29
N PRO A 162 -5.81 -5.84 -23.23
CA PRO A 162 -5.50 -7.26 -23.27
C PRO A 162 -4.02 -7.54 -23.53
N SER A 163 -3.36 -6.76 -24.37
CA SER A 163 -1.91 -6.91 -24.66
C SER A 163 -1.07 -6.57 -23.44
N LEU A 164 -1.44 -5.54 -22.69
CA LEU A 164 -0.77 -5.13 -21.46
C LEU A 164 -0.87 -6.21 -20.36
N VAL A 165 -2.08 -6.73 -20.12
CA VAL A 165 -2.32 -7.75 -19.08
C VAL A 165 -1.69 -9.10 -19.45
N ARG A 166 -1.64 -9.45 -20.74
CA ARG A 166 -1.06 -10.71 -21.23
C ARG A 166 0.47 -10.67 -21.35
N GLN A 167 1.11 -9.51 -21.16
CA GLN A 167 2.57 -9.43 -21.18
C GLN A 167 3.14 -10.27 -20.03
N PRO A 168 3.93 -11.34 -20.31
CA PRO A 168 4.30 -12.35 -19.30
C PRO A 168 4.98 -11.76 -18.07
N ALA A 169 5.86 -10.77 -18.26
CA ALA A 169 6.57 -10.11 -17.16
C ALA A 169 5.62 -9.34 -16.24
N LEU A 170 4.68 -8.55 -16.81
CA LEU A 170 3.68 -7.81 -16.03
C LEU A 170 2.70 -8.78 -15.35
N ALA A 171 2.21 -9.81 -16.05
CA ALA A 171 1.33 -10.81 -15.46
C ALA A 171 1.99 -11.48 -14.24
N CYS A 172 3.29 -11.83 -14.34
CA CYS A 172 4.03 -12.42 -13.23
C CYS A 172 4.16 -11.44 -12.05
N ILE A 173 4.47 -10.16 -12.31
CA ILE A 173 4.51 -9.10 -11.27
C ILE A 173 3.15 -8.99 -10.57
N TYR A 174 2.05 -8.97 -11.33
CA TYR A 174 0.70 -8.85 -10.79
C TYR A 174 0.31 -10.04 -9.89
N ILE A 175 0.60 -11.27 -10.32
CA ILE A 175 0.33 -12.48 -9.52
C ILE A 175 1.18 -12.47 -8.23
N MET A 176 2.47 -12.15 -8.34
CA MET A 176 3.34 -12.04 -7.15
C MET A 176 2.84 -10.97 -6.19
N THR A 177 2.34 -9.85 -6.72
CA THR A 177 1.78 -8.76 -5.91
C THR A 177 0.51 -9.19 -5.18
N ALA A 178 -0.41 -9.90 -5.85
CA ALA A 178 -1.60 -10.46 -5.21
C ALA A 178 -1.22 -11.39 -4.05
N LEU A 179 -0.31 -12.33 -4.30
CA LEU A 179 0.15 -13.29 -3.30
C LEU A 179 0.89 -12.63 -2.13
N PHE A 180 1.82 -11.69 -2.44
CA PHE A 180 2.53 -10.96 -1.40
C PHE A 180 1.58 -10.16 -0.51
N ALA A 181 0.70 -9.35 -1.12
CA ALA A 181 -0.21 -8.51 -0.37
C ALA A 181 -1.18 -9.37 0.46
N THR A 182 -1.72 -10.47 -0.10
CA THR A 182 -2.56 -11.40 0.66
C THR A 182 -1.80 -11.97 1.86
N GLY A 183 -0.61 -12.52 1.66
CA GLY A 183 0.18 -13.11 2.75
C GLY A 183 0.59 -12.10 3.82
N TYR A 184 1.06 -10.93 3.42
CA TYR A 184 1.48 -9.88 4.34
C TYR A 184 0.29 -9.31 5.13
N PHE A 185 -0.82 -8.97 4.46
CA PHE A 185 -1.98 -8.34 5.10
C PHE A 185 -2.82 -9.33 5.92
N THR A 186 -2.68 -10.64 5.72
CA THR A 186 -3.23 -11.64 6.64
C THR A 186 -2.73 -11.38 8.06
N MET A 187 -1.46 -11.08 8.25
CA MET A 187 -0.87 -10.78 9.56
C MET A 187 -0.97 -9.29 9.90
N TYR A 188 -0.60 -8.39 8.96
CA TYR A 188 -0.46 -6.97 9.23
C TYR A 188 -1.75 -6.30 9.71
N SER A 189 -2.91 -6.67 9.16
CA SER A 189 -4.20 -6.11 9.56
C SER A 189 -4.57 -6.45 11.01
N TYR A 190 -3.98 -7.48 11.56
CA TYR A 190 -4.18 -7.95 12.94
C TYR A 190 -2.94 -7.82 13.81
N ILE A 191 -2.01 -6.95 13.43
CA ILE A 191 -0.76 -6.71 14.18
C ILE A 191 -1.04 -6.22 15.60
N GLU A 192 -1.97 -5.26 15.80
CA GLU A 192 -2.33 -4.73 17.11
C GLU A 192 -2.99 -5.79 18.00
N PRO A 193 -4.04 -6.52 17.57
CA PRO A 193 -4.58 -7.65 18.32
C PRO A 193 -3.54 -8.73 18.66
N PHE A 194 -2.63 -9.04 17.74
CA PHE A 194 -1.55 -10.01 17.99
C PHE A 194 -0.59 -9.52 19.08
N LEU A 195 -0.11 -8.28 18.97
CA LEU A 195 0.79 -7.69 19.97
C LEU A 195 0.14 -7.62 21.35
N HIS A 196 -1.17 -7.32 21.41
CA HIS A 196 -1.91 -7.25 22.66
C HIS A 196 -2.19 -8.61 23.27
N LYS A 197 -2.80 -9.55 22.48
CA LYS A 197 -3.34 -10.81 22.99
C LYS A 197 -2.32 -11.95 23.02
N VAL A 198 -1.36 -11.96 22.09
CA VAL A 198 -0.38 -13.06 21.95
C VAL A 198 0.97 -12.65 22.54
N ALA A 199 1.49 -11.48 22.17
CA ALA A 199 2.77 -11.01 22.69
C ALA A 199 2.65 -10.27 24.05
N ALA A 200 1.44 -10.06 24.57
CA ALA A 200 1.14 -9.42 25.86
C ALA A 200 1.74 -8.02 26.01
N PHE A 201 1.81 -7.24 24.93
CA PHE A 201 2.33 -5.88 24.95
C PHE A 201 1.35 -4.92 25.62
N SER A 202 1.91 -3.99 26.42
CA SER A 202 1.11 -2.88 26.95
C SER A 202 0.66 -1.92 25.83
N PRO A 203 -0.40 -1.15 26.02
CA PRO A 203 -0.89 -0.18 25.01
C PRO A 203 0.19 0.83 24.57
N GLY A 204 1.05 1.29 25.49
CA GLY A 204 2.17 2.17 25.19
C GLY A 204 3.22 1.51 24.30
N LEU A 205 3.58 0.26 24.59
CA LEU A 205 4.56 -0.50 23.84
C LEU A 205 4.05 -0.82 22.43
N ILE A 206 2.75 -1.11 22.26
CA ILE A 206 2.13 -1.27 20.94
C ILE A 206 2.28 0.03 20.14
N THR A 207 1.96 1.17 20.73
CA THR A 207 2.10 2.47 20.06
C THR A 207 3.55 2.70 19.59
N VAL A 208 4.53 2.47 20.46
CA VAL A 208 5.96 2.60 20.08
C VAL A 208 6.33 1.63 18.97
N THR A 209 5.88 0.38 19.03
CA THR A 209 6.16 -0.63 17.99
C THR A 209 5.59 -0.21 16.63
N LEU A 210 4.38 0.34 16.59
CA LEU A 210 3.77 0.86 15.36
C LEU A 210 4.47 2.12 14.84
N MET A 211 4.99 2.99 15.72
CA MET A 211 5.85 4.11 15.30
C MET A 211 7.15 3.63 14.67
N LEU A 212 7.82 2.64 15.28
CA LEU A 212 9.04 2.03 14.74
C LEU A 212 8.79 1.34 13.39
N LEU A 213 7.60 0.74 13.20
CA LEU A 213 7.18 0.24 11.89
C LEU A 213 7.10 1.36 10.85
N GLY A 214 6.62 2.55 11.21
CA GLY A 214 6.65 3.73 10.34
C GLY A 214 8.09 4.16 9.99
N VAL A 215 8.99 4.18 10.98
CA VAL A 215 10.42 4.49 10.77
C VAL A 215 11.07 3.51 9.79
N SER A 216 10.67 2.24 9.81
CA SER A 216 11.20 1.22 8.88
C SER A 216 10.93 1.56 7.41
N GLY A 217 9.89 2.32 7.09
CA GLY A 217 9.66 2.81 5.73
C GLY A 217 10.74 3.77 5.23
N ILE A 218 11.31 4.61 6.10
CA ILE A 218 12.45 5.48 5.75
C ILE A 218 13.69 4.63 5.45
N ALA A 219 13.96 3.62 6.29
CA ALA A 219 15.08 2.70 6.06
C ALA A 219 14.91 1.94 4.74
N ALA A 220 13.69 1.50 4.40
CA ALA A 220 13.40 0.89 3.12
C ALA A 220 13.66 1.81 1.93
N SER A 221 13.31 3.10 2.04
CA SER A 221 13.58 4.12 1.01
C SER A 221 15.08 4.30 0.76
N LEU A 222 15.89 4.33 1.83
CA LEU A 222 17.35 4.42 1.74
C LEU A 222 17.96 3.16 1.08
N VAL A 223 17.50 1.97 1.47
CA VAL A 223 17.92 0.70 0.85
C VAL A 223 17.56 0.69 -0.63
N PHE A 224 16.34 1.08 -1.00
CA PHE A 224 15.91 1.17 -2.39
C PHE A 224 16.79 2.11 -3.20
N SER A 225 16.95 3.36 -2.77
CA SER A 225 17.72 4.36 -3.51
C SER A 225 19.21 3.99 -3.64
N GLY A 226 19.80 3.39 -2.61
CA GLY A 226 21.22 3.03 -2.62
C GLY A 226 21.56 1.72 -3.37
N MET A 227 20.63 0.77 -3.41
CA MET A 227 20.92 -0.58 -3.87
C MET A 227 20.16 -1.00 -5.14
N TYR A 228 18.96 -0.47 -5.40
CA TYR A 228 18.11 -0.98 -6.47
C TYR A 228 18.77 -0.85 -7.85
N GLY A 229 19.36 0.28 -8.17
CA GLY A 229 20.06 0.49 -9.45
C GLY A 229 21.25 -0.44 -9.67
N LYS A 230 21.96 -0.82 -8.60
CA LYS A 230 23.19 -1.63 -8.66
C LYS A 230 22.96 -3.13 -8.47
N ARG A 231 21.97 -3.50 -7.65
CA ARG A 231 21.74 -4.89 -7.20
C ARG A 231 20.27 -5.32 -7.31
N ARG A 232 19.58 -4.87 -8.38
CA ARG A 232 18.16 -5.10 -8.64
C ARG A 232 17.74 -6.57 -8.42
N PHE A 233 18.37 -7.51 -9.10
CA PHE A 233 18.01 -8.94 -9.03
C PHE A 233 18.29 -9.56 -7.66
N PHE A 234 19.33 -9.10 -6.97
CA PHE A 234 19.60 -9.51 -5.59
C PHE A 234 18.45 -9.08 -4.65
N LEU A 235 18.04 -7.81 -4.72
CA LEU A 235 16.95 -7.31 -3.90
C LEU A 235 15.63 -8.02 -4.19
N LEU A 236 15.28 -8.21 -5.46
CA LEU A 236 14.05 -8.91 -5.87
C LEU A 236 14.04 -10.36 -5.34
N ARG A 237 15.17 -11.07 -5.43
CA ARG A 237 15.31 -12.45 -4.95
C ARG A 237 15.14 -12.57 -3.45
N TRP A 238 15.78 -11.70 -2.68
CA TRP A 238 15.84 -11.82 -1.24
C TRP A 238 14.70 -11.16 -0.50
N CYS A 239 14.14 -10.06 -1.01
CA CYS A 239 13.07 -9.35 -0.35
C CYS A 239 11.86 -10.26 -0.07
N LEU A 240 11.32 -10.91 -1.11
CA LEU A 240 10.19 -11.85 -0.94
C LEU A 240 10.53 -13.03 -0.03
N THR A 241 11.74 -13.58 -0.18
CA THR A 241 12.18 -14.71 0.66
C THR A 241 12.23 -14.33 2.12
N LEU A 242 12.80 -13.16 2.43
CA LEU A 242 12.90 -12.68 3.81
C LEU A 242 11.51 -12.33 4.37
N VAL A 243 10.59 -11.79 3.57
CA VAL A 243 9.20 -11.59 4.02
C VAL A 243 8.56 -12.92 4.44
N ALA A 244 8.67 -13.97 3.62
CA ALA A 244 8.11 -15.28 3.97
C ALA A 244 8.73 -15.85 5.26
N VAL A 245 10.05 -15.70 5.42
CA VAL A 245 10.77 -16.13 6.65
C VAL A 245 10.31 -15.33 7.86
N MET A 246 10.20 -13.99 7.75
CA MET A 246 9.76 -13.14 8.87
C MET A 246 8.32 -13.46 9.29
N LEU A 247 7.43 -13.70 8.33
CA LEU A 247 6.05 -14.13 8.62
C LEU A 247 6.02 -15.50 9.31
N PHE A 248 6.85 -16.46 8.88
CA PHE A 248 6.96 -17.77 9.53
C PHE A 248 7.48 -17.65 10.96
N LEU A 249 8.43 -16.77 11.23
CA LEU A 249 9.00 -16.54 12.55
C LEU A 249 8.12 -15.64 13.45
N TRP A 250 6.98 -15.13 12.95
CA TRP A 250 6.16 -14.15 13.64
C TRP A 250 5.72 -14.59 15.03
N GLN A 251 5.20 -15.81 15.16
CA GLN A 251 4.79 -16.35 16.46
C GLN A 251 6.00 -16.58 17.38
N ALA A 252 7.08 -17.15 16.86
CA ALA A 252 8.28 -17.40 17.66
C ALA A 252 8.90 -16.12 18.22
N ALA A 253 8.81 -14.99 17.48
CA ALA A 253 9.31 -13.71 17.93
C ALA A 253 8.54 -13.13 19.14
N SER A 254 7.30 -13.58 19.39
CA SER A 254 6.51 -13.12 20.54
C SER A 254 7.04 -13.57 21.91
N ILE A 255 8.04 -14.44 21.94
CA ILE A 255 8.70 -14.90 23.17
C ILE A 255 9.41 -13.74 23.89
N SER A 256 9.89 -12.74 23.17
CA SER A 256 10.61 -11.60 23.72
C SER A 256 10.16 -10.29 23.10
N VAL A 257 10.03 -9.25 23.90
CA VAL A 257 9.71 -7.89 23.45
C VAL A 257 10.72 -7.40 22.40
N GLY A 258 12.00 -7.59 22.63
CA GLY A 258 13.05 -7.14 21.71
C GLY A 258 13.00 -7.84 20.37
N THR A 259 12.85 -9.17 20.36
CA THR A 259 12.73 -9.95 19.11
C THR A 259 11.51 -9.56 18.33
N MET A 260 10.37 -9.33 18.98
CA MET A 260 9.13 -8.93 18.34
C MET A 260 9.23 -7.55 17.68
N ILE A 261 9.83 -6.56 18.37
CA ILE A 261 10.04 -5.22 17.81
C ILE A 261 11.00 -5.29 16.61
N VAL A 262 12.14 -5.97 16.73
CA VAL A 262 13.10 -6.10 15.62
C VAL A 262 12.46 -6.79 14.42
N LEU A 263 11.72 -7.88 14.62
CA LEU A 263 11.04 -8.58 13.53
C LEU A 263 10.00 -7.69 12.87
N THR A 264 9.23 -6.92 13.65
CA THR A 264 8.24 -5.97 13.15
C THR A 264 8.89 -4.91 12.26
N MET A 265 10.03 -4.34 12.70
CA MET A 265 10.77 -3.35 11.92
C MET A 265 11.33 -3.95 10.62
N LEU A 266 11.96 -5.12 10.69
CA LEU A 266 12.49 -5.81 9.52
C LEU A 266 11.39 -6.13 8.50
N LEU A 267 10.24 -6.60 8.97
CA LEU A 267 9.10 -6.88 8.11
C LEU A 267 8.54 -5.61 7.47
N GLY A 268 8.51 -4.49 8.21
CA GLY A 268 8.12 -3.18 7.68
C GLY A 268 9.08 -2.67 6.59
N ILE A 269 10.40 -2.82 6.79
CA ILE A 269 11.41 -2.50 5.77
C ILE A 269 11.16 -3.32 4.51
N LEU A 270 11.01 -4.63 4.66
CA LEU A 270 10.86 -5.55 3.53
C LEU A 270 9.55 -5.33 2.77
N ALA A 271 8.44 -5.07 3.48
CA ALA A 271 7.14 -4.82 2.85
C ALA A 271 7.14 -3.50 2.05
N THR A 272 7.71 -2.45 2.61
CA THR A 272 7.85 -1.16 1.91
C THR A 272 8.81 -1.27 0.72
N LEU A 273 9.93 -1.98 0.91
CA LEU A 273 10.90 -2.23 -0.15
C LEU A 273 10.26 -3.03 -1.30
N TYR A 274 9.48 -4.08 -0.97
CA TYR A 274 8.72 -4.85 -1.96
C TYR A 274 7.83 -3.93 -2.80
N ASN A 275 6.96 -3.16 -2.14
CA ASN A 275 6.00 -2.31 -2.85
C ASN A 275 6.71 -1.31 -3.78
N THR A 276 7.77 -0.66 -3.30
CA THR A 276 8.53 0.32 -4.09
C THR A 276 9.25 -0.34 -5.27
N MET A 277 9.89 -1.49 -5.05
CA MET A 277 10.58 -2.23 -6.10
C MET A 277 9.61 -2.70 -7.19
N PHE A 278 8.51 -3.33 -6.81
CA PHE A 278 7.58 -3.88 -7.80
C PHE A 278 6.80 -2.80 -8.54
N GLN A 279 6.54 -1.66 -7.91
CA GLN A 279 6.04 -0.49 -8.62
C GLN A 279 7.07 0.03 -9.65
N ALA A 280 8.35 0.06 -9.30
CA ALA A 280 9.42 0.42 -10.24
C ALA A 280 9.55 -0.60 -11.37
N GLU A 281 9.40 -1.91 -11.09
CA GLU A 281 9.38 -2.97 -12.11
C GLU A 281 8.21 -2.82 -13.09
N VAL A 282 7.01 -2.48 -12.60
CA VAL A 282 5.85 -2.18 -13.46
C VAL A 282 6.17 -1.01 -14.39
N LEU A 283 6.69 0.09 -13.86
CA LEU A 283 7.04 1.27 -14.66
C LEU A 283 8.16 1.00 -15.67
N ALA A 284 9.12 0.12 -15.33
CA ALA A 284 10.21 -0.26 -16.24
C ALA A 284 9.78 -1.23 -17.35
N THR A 285 8.72 -2.02 -17.10
CA THR A 285 8.27 -3.09 -17.99
C THR A 285 7.12 -2.63 -18.90
N ALA A 286 6.25 -1.75 -18.40
CA ALA A 286 5.10 -1.25 -19.16
C ALA A 286 5.56 -0.25 -20.26
N PRO A 287 4.88 -0.22 -21.42
CA PRO A 287 5.03 0.85 -22.39
C PRO A 287 4.78 2.22 -21.75
N ARG A 288 5.48 3.26 -22.23
CA ARG A 288 5.43 4.59 -21.60
C ARG A 288 4.03 5.19 -21.58
N ASP A 289 3.28 5.04 -22.65
CA ASP A 289 1.89 5.46 -22.84
C ASP A 289 0.89 4.67 -21.98
N ALA A 290 1.22 3.42 -21.63
CA ALA A 290 0.43 2.55 -20.78
C ALA A 290 0.83 2.59 -19.28
N SER A 291 1.84 3.35 -18.89
CA SER A 291 2.44 3.31 -17.54
C SER A 291 1.44 3.61 -16.42
N THR A 292 0.53 4.57 -16.62
CA THR A 292 -0.51 4.92 -15.64
C THR A 292 -1.54 3.81 -15.48
N VAL A 293 -1.94 3.18 -16.60
CA VAL A 293 -2.90 2.04 -16.59
C VAL A 293 -2.26 0.81 -15.97
N ALA A 294 -1.01 0.50 -16.31
CA ALA A 294 -0.26 -0.61 -15.69
C ALA A 294 -0.12 -0.42 -14.17
N THR A 295 0.15 0.81 -13.72
CA THR A 295 0.22 1.15 -12.29
C THR A 295 -1.16 1.07 -11.63
N ALA A 296 -2.25 1.43 -12.33
CA ALA A 296 -3.61 1.28 -11.83
C ALA A 296 -3.98 -0.20 -11.62
N ILE A 297 -3.62 -1.07 -12.57
CA ILE A 297 -3.80 -2.53 -12.45
C ILE A 297 -3.00 -3.06 -11.25
N TYR A 298 -1.74 -2.65 -11.11
CA TYR A 298 -0.88 -3.01 -9.97
C TYR A 298 -1.53 -2.60 -8.64
N SER A 299 -1.98 -1.35 -8.53
CA SER A 299 -2.65 -0.83 -7.33
C SER A 299 -3.94 -1.58 -7.02
N GLY A 300 -4.77 -1.85 -8.05
CA GLY A 300 -5.99 -2.64 -7.91
C GLY A 300 -5.71 -4.05 -7.37
N ILE A 301 -4.75 -4.75 -7.95
CA ILE A 301 -4.33 -6.10 -7.54
C ILE A 301 -3.74 -6.09 -6.13
N PHE A 302 -2.94 -5.07 -5.78
CA PHE A 302 -2.42 -4.91 -4.42
C PHE A 302 -3.56 -4.79 -3.41
N ASN A 303 -4.60 -4.01 -3.72
CA ASN A 303 -5.79 -3.86 -2.88
C ASN A 303 -6.66 -5.13 -2.82
N VAL A 304 -6.76 -5.92 -3.90
CA VAL A 304 -7.33 -7.29 -3.83
C VAL A 304 -6.59 -8.11 -2.78
N GLY A 305 -5.26 -8.06 -2.81
CA GLY A 305 -4.42 -8.75 -1.83
C GLY A 305 -4.65 -8.23 -0.40
N ILE A 306 -4.75 -6.91 -0.19
CA ILE A 306 -5.09 -6.32 1.12
C ILE A 306 -6.43 -6.88 1.62
N GLY A 307 -7.49 -6.79 0.82
CA GLY A 307 -8.83 -7.23 1.20
C GLY A 307 -8.88 -8.73 1.48
N SER A 308 -8.29 -9.55 0.61
CA SER A 308 -8.24 -11.00 0.77
C SER A 308 -7.41 -11.42 2.00
N GLY A 309 -6.26 -10.77 2.21
CA GLY A 309 -5.42 -11.04 3.38
C GLY A 309 -6.12 -10.64 4.68
N THR A 310 -6.71 -9.45 4.74
CA THR A 310 -7.46 -8.98 5.92
C THR A 310 -8.63 -9.93 6.23
N TYR A 311 -9.34 -10.40 5.21
CA TYR A 311 -10.42 -11.38 5.38
C TYR A 311 -9.92 -12.71 5.95
N LEU A 312 -8.84 -13.28 5.39
CA LEU A 312 -8.23 -14.52 5.91
C LEU A 312 -7.72 -14.35 7.34
N GLY A 313 -7.11 -13.20 7.65
CA GLY A 313 -6.69 -12.86 9.01
C GLY A 313 -7.87 -12.78 9.97
N GLY A 314 -9.03 -12.24 9.52
CA GLY A 314 -10.28 -12.20 10.29
C GLY A 314 -10.80 -13.58 10.64
N LEU A 315 -10.90 -14.45 9.66
CA LEU A 315 -11.32 -15.85 9.88
C LEU A 315 -10.40 -16.57 10.87
N THR A 316 -9.09 -16.32 10.79
CA THR A 316 -8.10 -16.90 11.71
C THR A 316 -8.27 -16.37 13.14
N ALA A 317 -8.52 -15.06 13.28
CA ALA A 317 -8.73 -14.44 14.58
C ALA A 317 -10.05 -14.90 15.23
N GLU A 318 -11.13 -14.97 14.46
CA GLU A 318 -12.46 -15.42 14.92
C GLU A 318 -12.45 -16.89 15.36
N SER A 319 -11.68 -17.75 14.67
CA SER A 319 -11.53 -19.16 15.03
C SER A 319 -10.63 -19.38 16.27
N GLY A 320 -10.14 -18.34 16.92
CA GLY A 320 -9.27 -18.43 18.10
C GLY A 320 -7.80 -18.75 17.78
N HIS A 321 -7.41 -18.76 16.50
CA HIS A 321 -6.06 -19.14 16.07
C HIS A 321 -5.16 -17.94 15.73
N LEU A 322 -5.39 -16.79 16.36
CA LEU A 322 -4.62 -15.55 16.11
C LEU A 322 -3.10 -15.75 16.22
N ALA A 323 -2.63 -16.62 17.10
CA ALA A 323 -1.21 -16.93 17.25
C ALA A 323 -0.59 -17.52 15.96
N HIS A 324 -1.36 -18.22 15.13
CA HIS A 324 -0.88 -18.90 13.91
C HIS A 324 -1.00 -18.04 12.64
N ILE A 325 -1.44 -16.78 12.77
CA ILE A 325 -1.73 -15.89 11.64
C ILE A 325 -0.50 -15.68 10.72
N GLY A 326 0.70 -15.67 11.31
CA GLY A 326 1.97 -15.56 10.58
C GLY A 326 2.25 -16.75 9.66
N TYR A 327 1.90 -17.96 10.08
CA TYR A 327 2.12 -19.18 9.26
C TYR A 327 1.26 -19.20 8.01
N ILE A 328 0.01 -18.72 8.11
CA ILE A 328 -0.88 -18.61 6.95
C ILE A 328 -0.31 -17.60 5.96
N GLY A 329 0.11 -16.42 6.45
CA GLY A 329 0.76 -15.42 5.62
C GLY A 329 2.05 -15.93 4.97
N ALA A 330 2.88 -16.68 5.72
CA ALA A 330 4.12 -17.27 5.23
C ALA A 330 3.89 -18.30 4.11
N ALA A 331 2.87 -19.17 4.26
CA ALA A 331 2.52 -20.17 3.24
C ALA A 331 2.14 -19.50 1.91
N ILE A 332 1.35 -18.43 1.95
CA ILE A 332 0.96 -17.67 0.77
C ILE A 332 2.18 -16.95 0.17
N ALA A 333 2.99 -16.29 1.00
CA ALA A 333 4.20 -15.60 0.55
C ALA A 333 5.22 -16.55 -0.08
N LEU A 334 5.31 -17.81 0.38
CA LEU A 334 6.19 -18.84 -0.19
C LEU A 334 5.83 -19.14 -1.66
N ILE A 335 4.54 -19.14 -2.01
CA ILE A 335 4.11 -19.32 -3.40
C ILE A 335 4.66 -18.16 -4.27
N ALA A 336 4.59 -16.92 -3.76
CA ALA A 336 5.17 -15.76 -4.45
C ALA A 336 6.70 -15.88 -4.61
N VAL A 337 7.40 -16.41 -3.60
CA VAL A 337 8.85 -16.68 -3.67
C VAL A 337 9.18 -17.68 -4.77
N LEU A 338 8.42 -18.78 -4.86
CA LEU A 338 8.63 -19.81 -5.88
C LEU A 338 8.39 -19.25 -7.28
N LEU A 339 7.34 -18.46 -7.48
CA LEU A 339 7.03 -17.80 -8.73
C LEU A 339 8.15 -16.80 -9.12
N CYS A 340 8.61 -16.00 -8.17
CA CYS A 340 9.69 -15.05 -8.38
C CYS A 340 10.97 -15.75 -8.83
N ARG A 341 11.40 -16.79 -8.11
CA ARG A 341 12.67 -17.47 -8.36
C ARG A 341 12.65 -18.35 -9.61
N LYS A 342 11.54 -19.04 -9.89
CA LYS A 342 11.48 -20.03 -10.99
C LYS A 342 10.99 -19.43 -12.30
N VAL A 343 10.23 -18.35 -12.27
CA VAL A 343 9.60 -17.79 -13.49
C VAL A 343 10.10 -16.37 -13.76
N TYR A 344 9.92 -15.44 -12.82
CA TYR A 344 10.19 -14.02 -13.05
C TYR A 344 11.68 -13.71 -13.23
N LEU A 345 12.52 -14.10 -12.27
CA LEU A 345 13.97 -13.78 -12.31
C LEU A 345 14.69 -14.35 -13.53
N PRO A 346 14.50 -15.62 -13.92
CA PRO A 346 15.15 -16.15 -15.12
C PRO A 346 14.77 -15.39 -16.40
N ALA A 347 13.47 -15.05 -16.54
CA ALA A 347 12.98 -14.28 -17.68
C ALA A 347 13.53 -12.84 -17.71
N ALA A 348 13.55 -12.16 -16.55
CA ALA A 348 14.05 -10.81 -16.43
C ALA A 348 15.57 -10.69 -16.61
N GLU A 349 16.34 -11.65 -16.10
CA GLU A 349 17.80 -11.73 -16.30
C GLU A 349 18.18 -11.99 -17.77
N THR A 350 17.44 -12.86 -18.45
CA THR A 350 17.65 -13.15 -19.88
C THR A 350 17.36 -11.93 -20.74
N HIS A 351 16.24 -11.24 -20.48
CA HIS A 351 15.89 -10.01 -21.20
C HIS A 351 16.94 -8.90 -20.99
N HIS A 352 17.47 -8.76 -19.78
CA HIS A 352 18.50 -7.76 -19.48
C HIS A 352 19.86 -8.05 -20.14
N LYS A 353 20.21 -9.33 -20.31
CA LYS A 353 21.42 -9.74 -21.06
C LYS A 353 21.31 -9.45 -22.56
N ASN A 354 20.12 -9.59 -23.13
CA ASN A 354 19.88 -9.35 -24.55
C ASN A 354 19.85 -7.86 -24.95
N LEU A 355 19.75 -6.95 -23.97
CA LEU A 355 19.76 -5.49 -24.16
C LEU A 355 21.14 -4.85 -23.96
N ARG A 356 22.13 -5.61 -23.48
CA ARG A 356 23.55 -5.23 -23.37
C ARG A 356 24.36 -5.75 -24.53
#